data_498e50e06f2f064b8b1991c663858d56
#
_entry.id   498e50e06f2f064b8b1991c663858d56
#
_cell.length_a   1.000
_cell.length_b   1.000
_cell.length_c   1.000
_cell.angle_alpha   90.00
_cell.angle_beta   90.00
_cell.angle_gamma   90.00
#
_symmetry.space_group_name_H-M   'P 1'
#
loop_
_entity.id
_entity.type
_entity.pdbx_description
1 polymer ?
#
loop_
_entity_poly.entity_id
_entity_poly.type
_entity_poly.pdbx_seq_one_letter_code
_entity_poly.pdbx_strand_id
1 'polypeptide(L)'
;MEASWKNFDFYALFQGSALYTVQFDEVYAKMLCFKGGNTPEYFYDRWHLSDPYDANSEWIPGEWPAIRLEQDMGSFYTRDSQIWRKNASYLRLKTIEIGYTFSPRLMHKLGIGSLRIYANGNNLFTVCDPFVKAFDPEKIEGDYSCLLYTSDAAD
;
A
#
# COMPACT_ATOMS: atom_id res chain seq x y z
N MET A 1 21.45 0.22 6.93
CA MET A 1 22.21 -0.44 8.02
C MET A 1 23.06 -1.53 7.40
N GLU A 2 24.33 -1.59 7.76
CA GLU A 2 25.27 -2.57 7.24
C GLU A 2 26.03 -3.19 8.41
N ALA A 3 26.22 -4.49 8.38
CA ALA A 3 26.96 -5.22 9.38
C ALA A 3 27.74 -6.36 8.73
N SER A 4 28.97 -6.56 9.15
CA SER A 4 29.78 -7.68 8.71
C SER A 4 30.35 -8.42 9.91
N TRP A 5 30.29 -9.75 9.85
CA TRP A 5 30.85 -10.61 10.89
C TRP A 5 31.50 -11.83 10.29
N LYS A 6 32.83 -11.88 10.42
CA LYS A 6 33.64 -12.92 9.80
C LYS A 6 33.45 -12.95 8.28
N ASN A 7 32.77 -14.00 7.81
CA ASN A 7 32.48 -14.26 6.40
C ASN A 7 31.04 -13.89 5.99
N PHE A 8 30.23 -13.42 6.96
CA PHE A 8 28.87 -12.97 6.70
C PHE A 8 28.84 -11.45 6.53
N ASP A 9 28.06 -11.00 5.57
CA ASP A 9 27.68 -9.63 5.37
C ASP A 9 26.16 -9.50 5.36
N PHE A 10 25.68 -8.45 5.98
CA PHE A 10 24.28 -8.13 6.13
C PHE A 10 24.05 -6.69 5.76
N TYR A 11 23.07 -6.45 4.92
CA TYR A 11 22.62 -5.12 4.55
C TYR A 11 21.12 -5.01 4.73
N ALA A 12 20.63 -3.92 5.34
CA ALA A 12 19.21 -3.60 5.43
C ALA A 12 18.98 -2.12 5.19
N LEU A 13 18.05 -1.81 4.31
CA LEU A 13 17.59 -0.47 4.01
C LEU A 13 16.13 -0.32 4.43
N PHE A 14 15.90 0.58 5.38
CA PHE A 14 14.57 1.00 5.77
C PHE A 14 14.28 2.38 5.17
N GLN A 15 13.07 2.55 4.70
CA GLN A 15 12.54 3.81 4.22
C GLN A 15 11.21 4.09 4.91
N GLY A 16 10.98 5.34 5.28
CA GLY A 16 9.73 5.73 5.90
C GLY A 16 9.52 7.23 5.90
N SER A 17 8.28 7.62 6.10
CA SER A 17 7.86 8.99 6.35
C SER A 17 6.97 9.01 7.59
N ALA A 18 7.17 10.00 8.45
CA ALA A 18 6.38 10.16 9.67
C ALA A 18 5.68 11.51 9.67
N LEU A 19 4.58 11.61 10.41
CA LEU A 19 3.77 12.83 10.53
C LEU A 19 3.25 13.34 9.18
N TYR A 20 2.99 12.42 8.28
CA TYR A 20 2.50 12.72 6.94
C TYR A 20 1.02 12.37 6.83
N THR A 21 0.23 13.33 6.39
CA THR A 21 -1.20 13.18 6.15
C THR A 21 -1.46 13.41 4.67
N VAL A 22 -2.20 12.50 4.07
CA VAL A 22 -2.61 12.63 2.67
C VAL A 22 -4.10 12.90 2.58
N GLN A 23 -4.46 13.77 1.67
CA GLN A 23 -5.84 14.00 1.24
C GLN A 23 -6.10 13.11 0.03
N PHE A 24 -7.02 12.15 0.17
CA PHE A 24 -7.47 11.39 -1.00
C PHE A 24 -8.27 12.31 -1.91
N ASP A 25 -7.85 12.35 -3.16
CA ASP A 25 -8.40 13.24 -4.17
C ASP A 25 -9.81 12.84 -4.61
N GLU A 26 -10.45 13.78 -5.29
CA GLU A 26 -11.75 13.65 -5.95
C GLU A 26 -11.97 12.30 -6.65
N VAL A 27 -10.93 11.70 -7.24
CA VAL A 27 -11.02 10.42 -7.95
C VAL A 27 -11.50 9.31 -7.03
N TYR A 28 -10.98 9.24 -5.80
CA TYR A 28 -11.38 8.21 -4.83
C TYR A 28 -12.77 8.48 -4.26
N ALA A 29 -13.07 9.74 -4.00
CA ALA A 29 -14.40 10.17 -3.61
C ALA A 29 -15.41 9.94 -4.74
N LYS A 30 -15.02 10.16 -5.99
CA LYS A 30 -15.83 9.93 -7.17
C LYS A 30 -16.09 8.46 -7.49
N MET A 31 -15.28 7.53 -6.99
CA MET A 31 -15.57 6.09 -7.15
C MET A 31 -16.94 5.70 -6.62
N LEU A 32 -17.48 6.43 -5.65
CA LEU A 32 -18.84 6.26 -5.13
C LEU A 32 -19.91 6.84 -6.04
N CYS A 33 -19.55 7.65 -7.01
CA CYS A 33 -20.46 8.38 -7.88
C CYS A 33 -20.38 7.96 -9.35
N PHE A 34 -19.46 7.06 -9.71
CA PHE A 34 -19.15 6.75 -11.10
C PHE A 34 -20.10 5.70 -11.70
N LYS A 35 -20.56 5.99 -12.90
CA LYS A 35 -21.21 4.98 -13.76
C LYS A 35 -20.21 3.89 -14.14
N GLY A 36 -20.37 2.70 -13.58
CA GLY A 36 -19.62 1.52 -14.00
C GLY A 36 -18.18 1.44 -13.53
N GLY A 37 -17.78 2.24 -12.56
CA GLY A 37 -16.48 2.10 -11.90
C GLY A 37 -16.47 0.96 -10.88
N ASN A 38 -15.33 0.28 -10.75
CA ASN A 38 -15.14 -0.68 -9.67
C ASN A 38 -15.03 0.04 -8.34
N THR A 39 -15.75 -0.46 -7.35
CA THR A 39 -15.74 0.08 -5.99
C THR A 39 -14.76 -0.73 -5.13
N PRO A 40 -13.83 -0.09 -4.42
CA PRO A 40 -12.95 -0.78 -3.50
C PRO A 40 -13.71 -1.51 -2.38
N GLU A 41 -13.07 -2.55 -1.84
CA GLU A 41 -13.67 -3.44 -0.83
C GLU A 41 -14.13 -2.69 0.43
N TYR A 42 -13.40 -1.64 0.86
CA TYR A 42 -13.76 -0.89 2.06
C TYR A 42 -15.13 -0.19 1.97
N PHE A 43 -15.69 -0.01 0.77
CA PHE A 43 -17.04 0.51 0.60
C PHE A 43 -18.16 -0.49 0.89
N TYR A 44 -17.86 -1.72 1.19
CA TYR A 44 -18.87 -2.63 1.72
C TYR A 44 -19.44 -2.12 3.04
N ASP A 45 -18.61 -1.48 3.87
CA ASP A 45 -19.04 -0.82 5.11
C ASP A 45 -19.48 0.62 4.87
N ARG A 46 -20.48 0.80 4.03
CA ARG A 46 -21.08 2.10 3.72
C ARG A 46 -22.48 2.23 4.28
N TRP A 47 -22.92 3.44 4.45
CA TRP A 47 -24.34 3.70 4.66
C TRP A 47 -25.17 3.20 3.47
N HIS A 48 -26.17 2.40 3.72
CA HIS A 48 -27.05 1.84 2.68
C HIS A 48 -28.43 1.52 3.23
N LEU A 49 -29.41 1.42 2.34
CA LEU A 49 -30.76 0.97 2.68
C LEU A 49 -30.75 -0.55 2.90
N SER A 50 -31.51 -1.03 3.85
CA SER A 50 -31.71 -2.46 4.11
C SER A 50 -32.31 -3.18 2.91
N ASP A 51 -33.23 -2.51 2.20
CA ASP A 51 -33.72 -2.93 0.88
C ASP A 51 -33.39 -1.83 -0.15
N PRO A 52 -32.50 -2.09 -1.11
CA PRO A 52 -32.12 -1.11 -2.12
C PRO A 52 -33.24 -0.73 -3.09
N TYR A 53 -34.33 -1.49 -3.13
CA TYR A 53 -35.48 -1.25 -3.99
C TYR A 53 -36.63 -0.49 -3.29
N ASP A 54 -36.60 -0.38 -1.96
CA ASP A 54 -37.52 0.40 -1.16
C ASP A 54 -36.86 1.63 -0.56
N ALA A 55 -37.21 2.81 -1.10
CA ALA A 55 -36.69 4.09 -0.61
C ALA A 55 -37.10 4.42 0.84
N ASN A 56 -38.10 3.75 1.39
CA ASN A 56 -38.58 3.94 2.77
C ASN A 56 -37.98 2.89 3.73
N SER A 57 -37.15 1.99 3.25
CA SER A 57 -36.51 1.00 4.09
C SER A 57 -35.53 1.64 5.08
N GLU A 58 -35.21 0.92 6.14
CA GLU A 58 -34.30 1.39 7.19
C GLU A 58 -32.88 1.61 6.66
N TRP A 59 -32.25 2.71 7.09
CA TRP A 59 -30.84 2.97 6.81
C TRP A 59 -29.95 2.17 7.75
N ILE A 60 -29.09 1.36 7.16
CA ILE A 60 -28.02 0.66 7.89
C ILE A 60 -26.79 1.57 7.91
N PRO A 61 -26.28 1.94 9.10
CA PRO A 61 -25.09 2.77 9.23
C PRO A 61 -23.82 2.02 8.85
N GLY A 62 -22.86 2.74 8.24
CA GLY A 62 -21.52 2.27 7.95
C GLY A 62 -20.48 3.35 8.18
N GLU A 63 -19.20 3.02 8.08
CA GLU A 63 -18.11 4.01 8.19
C GLU A 63 -18.10 4.99 7.01
N TRP A 64 -18.48 4.51 5.82
CA TRP A 64 -18.42 5.29 4.58
C TRP A 64 -19.77 5.83 4.16
N PRO A 65 -19.80 6.96 3.44
CA PRO A 65 -21.04 7.54 2.93
C PRO A 65 -21.76 6.61 1.95
N ALA A 66 -23.07 6.81 1.81
CA ALA A 66 -23.88 6.10 0.82
C ALA A 66 -23.45 6.43 -0.61
N ILE A 67 -23.50 5.44 -1.50
CA ILE A 67 -23.23 5.63 -2.93
C ILE A 67 -24.32 6.51 -3.54
N ARG A 68 -23.93 7.49 -4.36
CA ARG A 68 -24.83 8.36 -5.11
C ARG A 68 -24.51 8.35 -6.59
N LEU A 69 -25.51 8.65 -7.39
CA LEU A 69 -25.33 8.78 -8.83
C LEU A 69 -24.59 10.07 -9.19
N GLU A 70 -23.97 10.07 -10.36
CA GLU A 70 -23.07 11.10 -10.91
C GLU A 70 -23.62 12.55 -10.88
N GLN A 71 -24.95 12.71 -10.88
CA GLN A 71 -25.58 14.02 -10.90
C GLN A 71 -25.36 14.86 -9.64
N ASP A 72 -24.88 14.25 -8.56
CA ASP A 72 -24.61 14.91 -7.28
C ASP A 72 -23.14 15.33 -7.10
N MET A 73 -22.42 15.54 -8.19
CA MET A 73 -20.99 15.88 -8.18
C MET A 73 -20.62 17.18 -7.45
N GLY A 74 -21.57 18.02 -7.09
CA GLY A 74 -21.38 19.19 -6.24
C GLY A 74 -21.54 18.92 -4.74
N SER A 75 -21.77 17.68 -4.37
CA SER A 75 -22.03 17.28 -2.99
C SER A 75 -20.75 17.18 -2.16
N PHE A 76 -20.89 16.95 -0.85
CA PHE A 76 -19.80 16.86 0.12
C PHE A 76 -18.76 15.74 -0.22
N TYR A 77 -19.06 14.79 -1.12
CA TYR A 77 -18.11 13.78 -1.58
C TYR A 77 -16.91 14.34 -2.34
N THR A 78 -17.11 15.47 -3.02
CA THR A 78 -16.08 16.11 -3.84
C THR A 78 -15.35 17.23 -3.11
N ARG A 79 -15.73 17.51 -1.85
CA ARG A 79 -15.10 18.54 -1.04
C ARG A 79 -14.03 17.94 -0.14
N ASP A 80 -12.99 18.70 0.08
CA ASP A 80 -12.00 18.40 1.10
C ASP A 80 -12.67 18.20 2.45
N SER A 81 -12.54 17.00 3.00
CA SER A 81 -13.12 16.67 4.29
C SER A 81 -12.18 15.76 5.08
N GLN A 82 -12.40 15.68 6.37
CA GLN A 82 -11.60 14.81 7.25
C GLN A 82 -11.79 13.31 6.94
N ILE A 83 -12.92 12.92 6.35
CA ILE A 83 -13.18 11.54 5.93
C ILE A 83 -12.09 11.07 4.97
N TRP A 84 -11.67 11.95 4.06
CA TRP A 84 -10.69 11.69 3.02
C TRP A 84 -9.25 11.98 3.46
N ARG A 85 -9.06 12.47 4.69
CA ARG A 85 -7.72 12.65 5.27
C ARG A 85 -7.32 11.42 6.05
N LYS A 86 -6.26 10.77 5.62
CA LYS A 86 -5.71 9.61 6.30
C LYS A 86 -4.24 9.84 6.65
N ASN A 87 -3.81 9.19 7.72
CA ASN A 87 -2.41 9.21 8.12
C ASN A 87 -1.62 8.32 7.15
N ALA A 88 -0.76 8.91 6.36
CA ALA A 88 0.09 8.24 5.39
C ALA A 88 1.50 7.94 5.91
N SER A 89 1.72 8.07 7.21
CA SER A 89 2.99 7.67 7.83
C SER A 89 3.24 6.18 7.58
N TYR A 90 4.44 5.84 7.15
CA TYR A 90 4.81 4.45 6.88
C TYR A 90 6.27 4.16 7.21
N LEU A 91 6.56 2.88 7.41
CA LEU A 91 7.90 2.33 7.50
C LEU A 91 7.97 1.07 6.64
N ARG A 92 8.90 1.05 5.69
CA ARG A 92 9.10 -0.05 4.75
C ARG A 92 10.52 -0.61 4.86
N LEU A 93 10.64 -1.94 4.89
CA LEU A 93 11.92 -2.61 4.65
C LEU A 93 12.12 -2.71 3.13
N LYS A 94 12.88 -1.74 2.59
CA LYS A 94 13.12 -1.60 1.15
C LYS A 94 13.98 -2.71 0.59
N THR A 95 15.07 -3.00 1.29
CA THR A 95 16.04 -3.99 0.83
C THR A 95 16.64 -4.68 2.03
N ILE A 96 16.75 -5.98 1.95
CA ILE A 96 17.60 -6.80 2.82
C ILE A 96 18.49 -7.66 1.96
N GLU A 97 19.75 -7.76 2.32
CA GLU A 97 20.71 -8.67 1.69
C GLU A 97 21.51 -9.38 2.77
N ILE A 98 21.67 -10.67 2.62
CA ILE A 98 22.51 -11.51 3.46
C ILE A 98 23.47 -12.22 2.54
N GLY A 99 24.77 -12.01 2.72
CA GLY A 99 25.83 -12.61 1.97
C GLY A 99 26.73 -13.48 2.82
N TYR A 100 27.32 -14.49 2.21
CA TYR A 100 28.37 -15.31 2.77
C TYR A 100 29.51 -15.50 1.78
N THR A 101 30.71 -15.09 2.16
CA THR A 101 31.92 -15.22 1.39
C THR A 101 32.74 -16.40 1.91
N PHE A 102 32.97 -17.38 1.07
CA PHE A 102 33.75 -18.57 1.45
C PHE A 102 35.21 -18.22 1.70
N SER A 103 35.80 -18.94 2.67
CA SER A 103 37.22 -18.69 3.02
C SER A 103 38.16 -19.00 1.84
N PRO A 104 39.19 -18.20 1.61
CA PRO A 104 40.16 -18.41 0.53
C PRO A 104 40.84 -19.79 0.59
N ARG A 105 41.05 -20.30 1.79
CA ARG A 105 41.69 -21.64 1.99
C ARG A 105 40.83 -22.77 1.41
N LEU A 106 39.52 -22.70 1.54
CA LEU A 106 38.60 -23.68 1.01
C LEU A 106 38.51 -23.57 -0.50
N MET A 107 38.45 -22.35 -1.01
CA MET A 107 38.33 -22.07 -2.44
C MET A 107 39.59 -22.48 -3.21
N HIS A 108 40.79 -22.27 -2.67
CA HIS A 108 42.03 -22.72 -3.26
C HIS A 108 42.07 -24.25 -3.44
N LYS A 109 41.54 -25.01 -2.46
CA LYS A 109 41.47 -26.47 -2.57
C LYS A 109 40.58 -26.94 -3.69
N LEU A 110 39.56 -26.14 -4.04
CA LEU A 110 38.61 -26.43 -5.11
C LEU A 110 39.03 -25.84 -6.47
N GLY A 111 40.16 -25.16 -6.55
CA GLY A 111 40.62 -24.49 -7.76
C GLY A 111 39.81 -23.24 -8.14
N ILE A 112 39.05 -22.68 -7.20
CA ILE A 112 38.18 -21.51 -7.40
C ILE A 112 38.85 -20.30 -6.71
N GLY A 113 38.90 -19.16 -7.40
CA GLY A 113 39.51 -17.94 -6.87
C GLY A 113 38.76 -17.34 -5.68
N SER A 114 37.45 -17.17 -5.82
CA SER A 114 36.56 -16.70 -4.74
C SER A 114 35.11 -17.12 -5.05
N LEU A 115 34.32 -17.32 -4.00
CA LEU A 115 32.89 -17.59 -4.09
C LEU A 115 32.15 -16.81 -3.01
N ARG A 116 31.15 -16.03 -3.41
CA ARG A 116 30.17 -15.39 -2.52
C ARG A 116 28.79 -15.82 -2.93
N ILE A 117 28.00 -16.28 -1.97
CA ILE A 117 26.58 -16.58 -2.14
C ILE A 117 25.82 -15.53 -1.36
N TYR A 118 24.77 -14.96 -1.96
CA TYR A 118 23.94 -13.99 -1.30
C TYR A 118 22.45 -14.23 -1.62
N ALA A 119 21.62 -13.83 -0.70
CA ALA A 119 20.17 -13.73 -0.89
C ALA A 119 19.76 -12.29 -0.65
N ASN A 120 18.91 -11.77 -1.53
CA ASN A 120 18.34 -10.44 -1.35
C ASN A 120 16.81 -10.48 -1.46
N GLY A 121 16.18 -9.53 -0.79
CA GLY A 121 14.74 -9.32 -0.86
C GLY A 121 14.44 -7.82 -0.89
N ASN A 122 13.42 -7.44 -1.65
CA ASN A 122 12.99 -6.06 -1.78
C ASN A 122 11.53 -5.92 -1.34
N ASN A 123 11.23 -4.79 -0.66
CA ASN A 123 9.88 -4.44 -0.23
C ASN A 123 9.17 -5.52 0.60
N LEU A 124 9.90 -6.21 1.46
CA LEU A 124 9.40 -7.39 2.18
C LEU A 124 8.24 -7.10 3.12
N PHE A 125 8.23 -5.95 3.77
CA PHE A 125 7.08 -5.52 4.54
C PHE A 125 6.96 -4.00 4.60
N THR A 126 5.71 -3.54 4.77
CA THR A 126 5.37 -2.15 4.99
C THR A 126 4.41 -2.06 6.17
N VAL A 127 4.75 -1.22 7.14
CA VAL A 127 3.88 -0.85 8.26
C VAL A 127 3.30 0.51 7.96
N CYS A 128 1.98 0.60 7.81
CA CYS A 128 1.23 1.84 7.57
C CYS A 128 -0.22 1.63 7.97
N ASP A 129 -1.02 2.68 7.88
CA ASP A 129 -2.47 2.57 8.05
C ASP A 129 -3.07 1.56 7.05
N PRO A 130 -3.98 0.66 7.49
CA PRO A 130 -4.59 -0.35 6.62
C PRO A 130 -5.24 0.23 5.37
N PHE A 131 -5.89 1.39 5.48
CA PHE A 131 -6.50 2.08 4.36
C PHE A 131 -5.46 2.53 3.33
N VAL A 132 -4.37 3.14 3.80
CA VAL A 132 -3.29 3.64 2.96
C VAL A 132 -2.49 2.52 2.32
N LYS A 133 -2.42 1.35 2.97
CA LYS A 133 -1.73 0.18 2.44
C LYS A 133 -2.22 -0.25 1.07
N ALA A 134 -3.53 -0.13 0.82
CA ALA A 134 -4.15 -0.46 -0.47
C ALA A 134 -3.68 0.46 -1.62
N PHE A 135 -3.15 1.64 -1.31
CA PHE A 135 -2.80 2.68 -2.28
C PHE A 135 -1.29 2.92 -2.42
N ASP A 136 -0.45 2.10 -1.88
CA ASP A 136 1.01 2.27 -1.79
C ASP A 136 1.44 3.65 -1.23
N PRO A 137 1.80 3.74 0.05
CA PRO A 137 2.08 5.02 0.72
C PRO A 137 3.23 5.84 0.10
N GLU A 138 4.06 5.26 -0.75
CA GLU A 138 5.11 5.97 -1.48
C GLU A 138 4.61 6.73 -2.72
N LYS A 139 3.45 6.34 -3.26
CA LYS A 139 2.96 6.82 -4.58
C LYS A 139 1.69 7.64 -4.50
N ILE A 140 1.23 8.01 -3.32
CA ILE A 140 -0.06 8.69 -3.13
C ILE A 140 -0.11 10.08 -3.78
N GLU A 141 1.03 10.70 -4.10
CA GLU A 141 1.06 11.98 -4.79
C GLU A 141 0.99 11.80 -6.32
N GLY A 142 -0.19 11.99 -6.87
CA GLY A 142 -0.38 12.43 -8.27
C GLY A 142 -0.42 11.38 -9.36
N ASP A 143 -0.23 10.09 -9.11
CA ASP A 143 -0.25 9.08 -10.18
C ASP A 143 -1.40 8.09 -10.00
N TYR A 144 -2.52 8.41 -10.63
CA TYR A 144 -3.77 7.64 -10.56
C TYR A 144 -3.76 6.34 -11.39
N SER A 145 -2.70 6.10 -12.13
CA SER A 145 -2.67 5.02 -13.12
C SER A 145 -2.30 3.65 -12.58
N CYS A 146 -1.94 3.52 -11.29
CA CYS A 146 -1.34 2.30 -10.78
C CYS A 146 -2.09 1.59 -9.63
N LEU A 147 -3.38 1.83 -9.47
CA LEU A 147 -4.15 1.23 -8.37
C LEU A 147 -4.52 -0.23 -8.56
N LEU A 148 -4.27 -0.80 -9.72
CA LEU A 148 -4.71 -2.15 -10.06
C LEU A 148 -3.58 -3.21 -10.07
N TYR A 149 -2.35 -2.86 -9.71
CA TYR A 149 -1.21 -3.74 -10.05
C TYR A 149 -0.36 -4.24 -8.89
N THR A 150 -0.71 -4.02 -7.64
CA THR A 150 0.19 -4.38 -6.54
C THR A 150 -0.16 -5.63 -5.76
N SER A 151 -1.26 -6.32 -6.06
CA SER A 151 -1.65 -7.51 -5.32
C SER A 151 -1.21 -8.84 -5.93
N ASP A 152 -0.86 -8.88 -7.23
CA ASP A 152 -0.65 -10.14 -7.94
C ASP A 152 0.81 -10.47 -8.30
N ALA A 153 1.77 -9.76 -7.78
CA ALA A 153 3.19 -10.04 -8.10
C ALA A 153 3.90 -10.89 -7.04
N ALA A 154 3.16 -11.62 -6.21
CA ALA A 154 3.70 -12.44 -5.13
C ALA A 154 3.12 -13.86 -5.11
N ASP A 155 2.99 -14.50 -6.27
CA ASP A 155 2.85 -15.96 -6.39
C ASP A 155 4.07 -16.55 -7.10
#